data_1fadc54e292bde650419b51250492133
#
_entry.id   1fadc54e292bde650419b51250492133
#
_cell.length_a   1.000
_cell.length_b   1.000
_cell.length_c   1.000
_cell.angle_alpha   90.00
_cell.angle_beta   90.00
_cell.angle_gamma   90.00
#
_symmetry.space_group_name_H-M   'P 1'
#
loop_
_entity.id
_entity.type
_entity.pdbx_description
1 polymer ?
#
loop_
_entity_poly.entity_id
_entity_poly.type
_entity_poly.pdbx_seq_one_letter_code
_entity_poly.pdbx_strand_id
1 'polypeptide(L)'
;MNNTRKKLYTEWWFWGSLIFLVASVYFILNIDNFTTGTFDAESGINPYTREIGSGTRSAFTEVTGLVDKNDDDNISPTVTVQNSTNAITQTVSSDPHSISYISLGSLNDSVKALSVDGAEPTRDAIREGDYQLVREFSMVYGKELSETAQDFWNFMFSAQAQAIVEEAGFVAVDANAPEYESSDLSGSIMIVGSTSVEPVVQLFSEEYRKYNQNVTIDITSPGSGAGITTAIEGSADLGMTSRATTEEENAQLIESKAIAIDGIVMIANNQNPIEDITYSDIRHIFMSEYDTNITWNHILK
;
A
#
# COMPACT_ATOMS: atom_id res chain seq x y z
N MET A 1 35.45 -41.81 47.49
CA MET A 1 34.23 -40.98 47.56
C MET A 1 34.09 -39.94 46.43
N ASN A 2 34.48 -40.20 45.17
CA ASN A 2 34.49 -39.16 44.14
C ASN A 2 33.78 -39.47 42.82
N ASN A 3 33.30 -40.69 42.65
CA ASN A 3 32.71 -41.08 41.35
C ASN A 3 31.17 -40.88 41.25
N THR A 4 30.49 -40.94 42.39
CA THR A 4 29.03 -40.81 42.47
C THR A 4 28.56 -39.34 42.31
N ARG A 5 29.34 -38.38 42.81
CA ARG A 5 29.01 -36.95 42.66
C ARG A 5 29.17 -36.45 41.20
N LYS A 6 30.18 -36.94 40.48
CA LYS A 6 30.36 -36.56 39.07
C LYS A 6 29.19 -37.08 38.16
N LYS A 7 28.66 -38.25 38.43
CA LYS A 7 27.55 -38.83 37.67
C LYS A 7 26.24 -38.05 37.91
N LEU A 8 25.97 -37.61 39.15
CA LEU A 8 24.79 -36.77 39.43
C LEU A 8 24.82 -35.41 38.71
N TYR A 9 25.99 -34.74 38.69
CA TYR A 9 26.14 -33.42 38.02
C TYR A 9 25.97 -33.51 36.50
N THR A 10 26.46 -34.60 35.87
CA THR A 10 26.28 -34.78 34.40
C THR A 10 24.84 -35.05 34.02
N GLU A 11 24.10 -35.80 34.85
CA GLU A 11 22.65 -36.03 34.60
C GLU A 11 21.81 -34.76 34.79
N TRP A 12 22.10 -33.96 35.81
CA TRP A 12 21.42 -32.69 36.03
C TRP A 12 21.63 -31.70 34.89
N TRP A 13 22.85 -31.60 34.37
CA TRP A 13 23.14 -30.75 33.20
C TRP A 13 22.46 -31.24 31.95
N PHE A 14 22.36 -32.53 31.73
CA PHE A 14 21.68 -33.11 30.60
C PHE A 14 20.16 -32.81 30.64
N TRP A 15 19.52 -33.04 31.79
CA TRP A 15 18.09 -32.74 31.95
C TRP A 15 17.82 -31.22 31.89
N GLY A 16 18.68 -30.39 32.46
CA GLY A 16 18.58 -28.92 32.36
C GLY A 16 18.68 -28.42 30.92
N SER A 17 19.62 -28.98 30.15
CA SER A 17 19.75 -28.64 28.71
C SER A 17 18.57 -29.10 27.88
N LEU A 18 18.02 -30.29 28.18
CA LEU A 18 16.85 -30.83 27.50
C LEU A 18 15.59 -29.99 27.78
N ILE A 19 15.37 -29.59 29.03
CA ILE A 19 14.25 -28.71 29.41
C ILE A 19 14.38 -27.36 28.74
N PHE A 20 15.58 -26.77 28.70
CA PHE A 20 15.81 -25.49 28.04
C PHE A 20 15.56 -25.58 26.53
N LEU A 21 15.99 -26.67 25.90
CA LEU A 21 15.77 -26.91 24.47
C LEU A 21 14.27 -27.07 24.15
N VAL A 22 13.55 -27.86 24.95
CA VAL A 22 12.09 -28.04 24.81
C VAL A 22 11.36 -26.71 25.03
N ALA A 23 11.74 -25.93 26.04
CA ALA A 23 11.16 -24.62 26.31
C ALA A 23 11.45 -23.63 25.17
N SER A 24 12.67 -23.65 24.62
CA SER A 24 13.05 -22.80 23.48
C SER A 24 12.28 -23.18 22.21
N VAL A 25 12.13 -24.48 21.93
CA VAL A 25 11.32 -24.96 20.80
C VAL A 25 9.84 -24.59 20.98
N TYR A 26 9.30 -24.79 22.20
CA TYR A 26 7.93 -24.38 22.49
C TYR A 26 7.73 -22.87 22.33
N PHE A 27 8.69 -22.06 22.79
CA PHE A 27 8.66 -20.60 22.64
C PHE A 27 8.73 -20.20 21.16
N ILE A 28 9.64 -20.81 20.38
CA ILE A 28 9.74 -20.54 18.93
C ILE A 28 8.46 -20.93 18.19
N LEU A 29 7.86 -22.08 18.50
CA LEU A 29 6.63 -22.54 17.87
C LEU A 29 5.38 -21.74 18.27
N ASN A 30 5.44 -20.97 19.34
CA ASN A 30 4.34 -20.15 19.85
C ASN A 30 4.68 -18.66 19.91
N ILE A 31 5.77 -18.23 19.29
CA ILE A 31 6.23 -16.84 19.38
C ILE A 31 5.16 -15.88 18.85
N ASP A 32 4.44 -16.27 17.80
CA ASP A 32 3.36 -15.48 17.21
C ASP A 32 2.18 -15.33 18.19
N ASN A 33 1.87 -16.33 18.98
CA ASN A 33 0.83 -16.27 20.02
C ASN A 33 1.25 -15.44 21.25
N PHE A 34 2.56 -15.19 21.43
CA PHE A 34 3.07 -14.37 22.53
C PHE A 34 3.29 -12.90 22.13
N THR A 35 3.43 -12.64 20.83
CA THR A 35 3.71 -11.29 20.32
C THR A 35 2.49 -10.61 19.72
N THR A 36 1.50 -11.38 19.22
CA THR A 36 0.22 -10.87 18.71
C THR A 36 -0.88 -11.28 19.68
N GLY A 37 -1.67 -10.32 20.17
CA GLY A 37 -2.89 -10.60 20.93
C GLY A 37 -3.81 -11.55 20.12
N THR A 38 -4.73 -12.21 20.80
CA THR A 38 -5.82 -12.94 20.11
C THR A 38 -6.94 -11.97 19.80
N PHE A 39 -7.64 -12.17 18.68
CA PHE A 39 -8.83 -11.39 18.36
C PHE A 39 -9.91 -11.53 19.43
N ASP A 40 -10.50 -10.41 19.83
CA ASP A 40 -11.63 -10.32 20.74
C ASP A 40 -12.66 -9.33 20.18
N ALA A 41 -13.86 -9.80 19.89
CA ALA A 41 -14.93 -9.00 19.29
C ALA A 41 -15.47 -7.90 20.21
N GLU A 42 -15.31 -8.00 21.52
CA GLU A 42 -15.66 -6.96 22.49
C GLU A 42 -14.63 -5.82 22.53
N SER A 43 -13.45 -6.04 21.98
CA SER A 43 -12.42 -5.02 21.90
C SER A 43 -12.80 -3.93 20.89
N GLY A 44 -12.31 -2.71 21.15
CA GLY A 44 -12.44 -1.58 20.24
C GLY A 44 -11.71 -1.84 18.90
N ILE A 45 -12.21 -1.21 17.86
CA ILE A 45 -11.55 -1.23 16.55
C ILE A 45 -10.38 -0.26 16.58
N ASN A 46 -9.24 -0.67 16.06
CA ASN A 46 -8.04 0.15 15.91
C ASN A 46 -7.88 0.58 14.43
N PRO A 47 -8.48 1.70 14.02
CA PRO A 47 -8.34 2.18 12.65
C PRO A 47 -6.97 2.84 12.43
N TYR A 48 -6.38 2.56 11.28
CA TYR A 48 -5.15 3.19 10.81
C TYR A 48 -5.38 3.88 9.47
N THR A 49 -4.79 5.03 9.31
CA THR A 49 -4.87 5.82 8.07
C THR A 49 -3.49 6.25 7.62
N ARG A 50 -3.42 6.79 6.41
CA ARG A 50 -2.22 7.37 5.86
C ARG A 50 -2.05 8.83 6.30
N GLU A 51 -0.87 9.34 6.13
CA GLU A 51 -0.50 10.74 6.38
C GLU A 51 -1.21 11.72 5.45
N ILE A 52 -1.31 12.99 5.85
CA ILE A 52 -1.75 14.08 4.98
C ILE A 52 -0.75 14.23 3.83
N GLY A 53 -1.26 14.38 2.61
CA GLY A 53 -0.45 14.38 1.38
C GLY A 53 -0.32 12.99 0.74
N SER A 54 -0.77 11.93 1.40
CA SER A 54 -0.93 10.63 0.77
C SER A 54 -2.08 10.63 -0.25
N GLY A 55 -1.78 10.31 -1.51
CA GLY A 55 -2.81 10.13 -2.52
C GLY A 55 -3.77 8.98 -2.22
N THR A 56 -3.32 7.95 -1.49
CA THR A 56 -4.19 6.85 -1.04
C THR A 56 -5.22 7.33 -0.04
N ARG A 57 -4.81 8.19 0.91
CA ARG A 57 -5.73 8.81 1.86
C ARG A 57 -6.74 9.69 1.13
N SER A 58 -6.29 10.57 0.25
CA SER A 58 -7.17 11.48 -0.49
C SER A 58 -8.19 10.72 -1.34
N ALA A 59 -7.75 9.73 -2.12
CA ALA A 59 -8.67 8.91 -2.91
C ALA A 59 -9.64 8.09 -2.05
N PHE A 60 -9.17 7.54 -0.92
CA PHE A 60 -10.01 6.82 0.03
C PHE A 60 -11.11 7.72 0.61
N THR A 61 -10.76 8.91 1.08
CA THR A 61 -11.72 9.86 1.66
C THR A 61 -12.75 10.33 0.65
N GLU A 62 -12.32 10.61 -0.58
CA GLU A 62 -13.19 11.02 -1.67
C GLU A 62 -14.22 9.92 -2.03
N VAL A 63 -13.74 8.69 -2.33
CA VAL A 63 -14.62 7.61 -2.77
C VAL A 63 -15.55 7.11 -1.66
N THR A 64 -15.10 7.12 -0.40
CA THR A 64 -15.92 6.68 0.75
C THR A 64 -16.84 7.78 1.29
N GLY A 65 -16.68 9.01 0.84
CA GLY A 65 -17.40 10.18 1.36
C GLY A 65 -16.96 10.57 2.77
N LEU A 66 -15.71 10.28 3.14
CA LEU A 66 -15.07 10.72 4.39
C LEU A 66 -14.55 12.15 4.25
N VAL A 67 -15.39 13.03 3.76
CA VAL A 67 -15.12 14.45 3.57
C VAL A 67 -16.15 15.29 4.32
N ASP A 68 -15.78 16.50 4.67
CA ASP A 68 -16.68 17.45 5.30
C ASP A 68 -17.52 18.21 4.25
N LYS A 69 -18.32 19.17 4.69
CA LYS A 69 -19.17 20.02 3.82
C LYS A 69 -18.41 20.90 2.81
N ASN A 70 -17.09 20.99 2.94
CA ASN A 70 -16.22 21.74 2.05
C ASN A 70 -15.38 20.81 1.18
N ASP A 71 -15.69 19.50 1.16
CA ASP A 71 -14.93 18.43 0.54
C ASP A 71 -13.52 18.23 1.13
N ASP A 72 -13.25 18.75 2.34
CA ASP A 72 -12.01 18.51 3.07
C ASP A 72 -12.03 17.16 3.80
N ASP A 73 -10.84 16.54 3.92
CA ASP A 73 -10.63 15.28 4.66
C ASP A 73 -11.18 15.35 6.09
N ASN A 74 -12.10 14.47 6.42
CA ASN A 74 -12.81 14.39 7.71
C ASN A 74 -12.50 13.10 8.49
N ILE A 75 -11.33 12.48 8.25
CA ILE A 75 -10.88 11.37 9.09
C ILE A 75 -10.66 11.87 10.53
N SER A 76 -11.19 11.10 11.50
CA SER A 76 -11.05 11.43 12.92
C SER A 76 -9.59 11.63 13.34
N PRO A 77 -9.29 12.67 14.13
CA PRO A 77 -7.94 12.88 14.66
C PRO A 77 -7.50 11.79 15.64
N THR A 78 -8.41 10.91 16.08
CA THR A 78 -8.10 9.75 16.93
C THR A 78 -7.58 8.55 16.13
N VAL A 79 -7.77 8.54 14.80
CA VAL A 79 -7.25 7.49 13.91
C VAL A 79 -5.73 7.60 13.84
N THR A 80 -5.06 6.49 14.08
CA THR A 80 -3.59 6.47 14.07
C THR A 80 -3.03 6.58 12.65
N VAL A 81 -2.06 7.48 12.46
CA VAL A 81 -1.47 7.77 11.15
C VAL A 81 -0.22 6.94 10.91
N GLN A 82 -0.10 6.37 9.71
CA GLN A 82 1.09 5.70 9.19
C GLN A 82 1.57 6.38 7.90
N ASN A 83 2.88 6.44 7.69
CA ASN A 83 3.49 7.25 6.64
C ASN A 83 3.85 6.50 5.35
N SER A 84 3.44 5.24 5.21
CA SER A 84 3.66 4.45 3.99
C SER A 84 2.70 3.27 3.89
N THR A 85 2.52 2.74 2.68
CA THR A 85 1.75 1.50 2.44
C THR A 85 2.33 0.33 3.24
N ASN A 86 3.65 0.17 3.26
CA ASN A 86 4.32 -0.89 4.02
C ASN A 86 4.10 -0.77 5.54
N ALA A 87 4.14 0.46 6.09
CA ALA A 87 3.88 0.69 7.50
C ALA A 87 2.45 0.31 7.89
N ILE A 88 1.46 0.61 7.04
CA ILE A 88 0.06 0.14 7.20
C ILE A 88 0.02 -1.38 7.26
N THR A 89 0.57 -2.06 6.25
CA THR A 89 0.55 -3.52 6.16
C THR A 89 1.20 -4.18 7.39
N GLN A 90 2.37 -3.69 7.83
CA GLN A 90 3.04 -4.19 9.03
C GLN A 90 2.22 -3.98 10.30
N THR A 91 1.59 -2.80 10.45
CA THR A 91 0.76 -2.50 11.61
C THR A 91 -0.46 -3.41 11.65
N VAL A 92 -1.19 -3.55 10.53
CA VAL A 92 -2.38 -4.40 10.45
C VAL A 92 -2.03 -5.88 10.66
N SER A 93 -0.92 -6.35 10.14
CA SER A 93 -0.48 -7.75 10.34
C SER A 93 -0.15 -8.08 11.80
N SER A 94 0.19 -7.08 12.63
CA SER A 94 0.59 -7.28 14.02
C SER A 94 -0.51 -7.02 15.05
N ASP A 95 -1.63 -6.40 14.66
CA ASP A 95 -2.74 -6.04 15.56
C ASP A 95 -4.05 -6.72 15.12
N PRO A 96 -4.56 -7.73 15.85
CA PRO A 96 -5.80 -8.44 15.51
C PRO A 96 -7.06 -7.57 15.44
N HIS A 97 -7.06 -6.40 16.10
CA HIS A 97 -8.19 -5.48 16.14
C HIS A 97 -8.08 -4.33 15.14
N SER A 98 -7.06 -4.35 14.30
CA SER A 98 -6.80 -3.29 13.34
C SER A 98 -7.60 -3.42 12.05
N ILE A 99 -7.89 -2.24 11.47
CA ILE A 99 -8.44 -2.09 10.14
C ILE A 99 -7.76 -0.91 9.44
N SER A 100 -7.53 -1.05 8.15
CA SER A 100 -6.97 0.02 7.32
C SER A 100 -7.27 -0.23 5.84
N TYR A 101 -6.56 0.49 4.97
CA TYR A 101 -6.69 0.37 3.52
C TYR A 101 -5.33 0.52 2.83
N ILE A 102 -5.15 -0.24 1.75
CA ILE A 102 -3.93 -0.20 0.90
C ILE A 102 -4.30 -0.30 -0.58
N SER A 103 -3.30 -0.21 -1.45
CA SER A 103 -3.39 -0.55 -2.87
C SER A 103 -3.54 -2.05 -3.08
N LEU A 104 -4.36 -2.48 -4.05
CA LEU A 104 -4.53 -3.89 -4.42
C LEU A 104 -3.21 -4.54 -4.82
N GLY A 105 -2.38 -3.86 -5.60
CA GLY A 105 -1.05 -4.37 -5.98
C GLY A 105 -0.05 -4.46 -4.83
N SER A 106 -0.37 -3.94 -3.64
CA SER A 106 0.45 -4.10 -2.41
C SER A 106 -0.09 -5.17 -1.47
N LEU A 107 -1.22 -5.79 -1.81
CA LEU A 107 -1.82 -6.85 -1.00
C LEU A 107 -0.91 -8.09 -1.00
N ASN A 108 -0.76 -8.68 0.18
CA ASN A 108 0.00 -9.92 0.37
C ASN A 108 -0.59 -10.74 1.52
N ASP A 109 -0.11 -11.97 1.72
CA ASP A 109 -0.64 -12.95 2.67
C ASP A 109 -0.51 -12.54 4.15
N SER A 110 0.17 -11.45 4.48
CA SER A 110 0.32 -10.98 5.87
C SER A 110 -0.94 -10.31 6.43
N VAL A 111 -1.87 -9.89 5.56
CA VAL A 111 -3.13 -9.25 5.90
C VAL A 111 -4.26 -9.83 5.05
N LYS A 112 -5.49 -9.67 5.52
CA LYS A 112 -6.68 -10.12 4.82
C LYS A 112 -7.36 -8.96 4.11
N ALA A 113 -7.71 -9.15 2.83
CA ALA A 113 -8.58 -8.25 2.09
C ALA A 113 -10.04 -8.46 2.49
N LEU A 114 -10.81 -7.39 2.56
CA LEU A 114 -12.25 -7.41 2.82
C LEU A 114 -13.02 -7.06 1.55
N SER A 115 -14.16 -7.72 1.36
CA SER A 115 -15.19 -7.24 0.43
C SER A 115 -15.76 -5.92 0.94
N VAL A 116 -16.30 -5.10 0.04
CA VAL A 116 -17.00 -3.85 0.39
C VAL A 116 -18.39 -3.88 -0.23
N ASP A 117 -19.43 -3.84 0.62
CA ASP A 117 -20.83 -4.04 0.23
C ASP A 117 -21.03 -5.30 -0.65
N GLY A 118 -20.31 -6.39 -0.30
CA GLY A 118 -20.35 -7.68 -0.99
C GLY A 118 -19.49 -7.78 -2.25
N ALA A 119 -18.82 -6.71 -2.67
CA ALA A 119 -17.91 -6.73 -3.84
C ALA A 119 -16.49 -7.05 -3.41
N GLU A 120 -15.91 -8.10 -3.98
CA GLU A 120 -14.51 -8.47 -3.73
C GLU A 120 -13.54 -7.53 -4.46
N PRO A 121 -12.41 -7.15 -3.84
CA PRO A 121 -11.39 -6.30 -4.45
C PRO A 121 -10.52 -7.08 -5.45
N THR A 122 -11.10 -7.48 -6.57
CA THR A 122 -10.42 -8.20 -7.64
C THR A 122 -10.25 -7.33 -8.88
N ARG A 123 -9.24 -7.63 -9.70
CA ARG A 123 -9.02 -6.92 -10.98
C ARG A 123 -10.25 -7.00 -11.89
N ASP A 124 -10.89 -8.15 -11.93
CA ASP A 124 -12.05 -8.35 -12.79
C ASP A 124 -13.24 -7.52 -12.29
N ALA A 125 -13.50 -7.49 -10.98
CA ALA A 125 -14.54 -6.65 -10.39
C ALA A 125 -14.26 -5.14 -10.60
N ILE A 126 -12.99 -4.72 -10.57
CA ILE A 126 -12.57 -3.34 -10.89
C ILE A 126 -12.85 -3.04 -12.38
N ARG A 127 -12.47 -3.95 -13.28
CA ARG A 127 -12.65 -3.78 -14.73
C ARG A 127 -14.12 -3.77 -15.13
N GLU A 128 -14.94 -4.56 -14.47
CA GLU A 128 -16.39 -4.66 -14.71
C GLU A 128 -17.17 -3.53 -14.02
N GLY A 129 -16.53 -2.81 -13.09
CA GLY A 129 -17.15 -1.72 -12.33
C GLY A 129 -17.98 -2.18 -11.13
N ASP A 130 -17.84 -3.42 -10.72
CA ASP A 130 -18.53 -3.97 -9.54
C ASP A 130 -17.88 -3.51 -8.24
N TYR A 131 -16.53 -3.36 -8.22
CA TYR A 131 -15.78 -2.80 -7.10
C TYR A 131 -15.58 -1.30 -7.29
N GLN A 132 -16.06 -0.48 -6.35
CA GLN A 132 -16.14 0.96 -6.49
C GLN A 132 -14.98 1.74 -5.82
N LEU A 133 -14.24 1.13 -4.90
CA LEU A 133 -13.06 1.77 -4.29
C LEU A 133 -11.88 1.72 -5.26
N VAL A 134 -11.92 2.55 -6.29
CA VAL A 134 -10.91 2.59 -7.36
C VAL A 134 -10.31 3.98 -7.51
N ARG A 135 -9.09 4.03 -8.06
CA ARG A 135 -8.38 5.26 -8.38
C ARG A 135 -7.42 5.05 -9.54
N GLU A 136 -6.97 6.13 -10.13
CA GLU A 136 -5.89 6.11 -11.09
C GLU A 136 -4.52 6.24 -10.39
N PHE A 137 -3.55 5.51 -10.89
CA PHE A 137 -2.14 5.81 -10.70
C PHE A 137 -1.67 6.63 -11.87
N SER A 138 -1.16 7.83 -11.59
CA SER A 138 -0.75 8.75 -12.63
C SER A 138 0.69 9.20 -12.45
N MET A 139 1.32 9.49 -13.58
CA MET A 139 2.59 10.19 -13.65
C MET A 139 2.35 11.64 -14.10
N VAL A 140 3.15 12.55 -13.56
CA VAL A 140 3.04 13.97 -13.83
C VAL A 140 4.41 14.60 -14.09
N TYR A 141 4.44 15.66 -14.90
CA TYR A 141 5.60 16.55 -15.00
C TYR A 141 5.19 18.00 -15.23
N GLY A 142 5.99 18.93 -14.71
CA GLY A 142 5.71 20.38 -14.77
C GLY A 142 6.77 21.20 -15.53
N LYS A 143 7.84 20.55 -16.00
CA LYS A 143 8.91 21.18 -16.81
C LYS A 143 9.17 20.33 -18.05
N GLU A 144 9.82 20.93 -19.06
CA GLU A 144 10.28 20.15 -20.22
C GLU A 144 11.20 19.01 -19.77
N LEU A 145 10.89 17.81 -20.23
CA LEU A 145 11.67 16.63 -19.92
C LEU A 145 12.96 16.59 -20.75
N SER A 146 14.03 16.04 -20.19
CA SER A 146 15.18 15.62 -20.96
C SER A 146 14.78 14.55 -21.98
N GLU A 147 15.59 14.32 -23.02
CA GLU A 147 15.35 13.28 -24.02
C GLU A 147 15.16 11.90 -23.34
N THR A 148 16.01 11.58 -22.34
CA THR A 148 15.95 10.35 -21.60
C THR A 148 14.67 10.23 -20.73
N ALA A 149 14.26 11.30 -20.05
CA ALA A 149 13.03 11.30 -19.25
C ALA A 149 11.78 11.23 -20.14
N GLN A 150 11.79 11.87 -21.32
CA GLN A 150 10.71 11.79 -22.29
C GLN A 150 10.57 10.38 -22.88
N ASP A 151 11.69 9.72 -23.14
CA ASP A 151 11.68 8.34 -23.64
C ASP A 151 11.15 7.37 -22.60
N PHE A 152 11.55 7.52 -21.31
CA PHE A 152 10.96 6.74 -20.21
C PHE A 152 9.47 7.04 -20.02
N TRP A 153 9.05 8.30 -20.16
CA TRP A 153 7.63 8.67 -20.18
C TRP A 153 6.89 7.89 -21.27
N ASN A 154 7.39 7.87 -22.49
CA ASN A 154 6.78 7.13 -23.60
C ASN A 154 6.73 5.61 -23.33
N PHE A 155 7.80 5.07 -22.71
CA PHE A 155 7.85 3.66 -22.33
C PHE A 155 6.71 3.28 -21.37
N MET A 156 6.37 4.13 -20.38
CA MET A 156 5.31 3.85 -19.40
C MET A 156 3.93 3.67 -20.03
N PHE A 157 3.73 4.14 -21.27
CA PHE A 157 2.49 4.00 -22.03
C PHE A 157 2.61 3.00 -23.18
N SER A 158 3.63 2.15 -23.17
CA SER A 158 3.82 1.10 -24.15
C SER A 158 3.10 -0.21 -23.79
N ALA A 159 2.99 -1.10 -24.77
CA ALA A 159 2.45 -2.45 -24.57
C ALA A 159 3.22 -3.23 -23.50
N GLN A 160 4.56 -3.09 -23.46
CA GLN A 160 5.40 -3.73 -22.45
C GLN A 160 5.08 -3.24 -21.05
N ALA A 161 4.91 -1.91 -20.86
CA ALA A 161 4.54 -1.35 -19.56
C ALA A 161 3.13 -1.75 -19.15
N GLN A 162 2.16 -1.77 -20.08
CA GLN A 162 0.78 -2.19 -19.77
C GLN A 162 0.70 -3.69 -19.42
N ALA A 163 1.54 -4.55 -19.99
CA ALA A 163 1.67 -5.94 -19.57
C ALA A 163 2.19 -6.05 -18.13
N ILE A 164 3.19 -5.24 -17.75
CA ILE A 164 3.70 -5.16 -16.36
C ILE A 164 2.60 -4.71 -15.39
N VAL A 165 1.76 -3.74 -15.77
CA VAL A 165 0.59 -3.30 -14.97
C VAL A 165 -0.31 -4.49 -14.63
N GLU A 166 -0.67 -5.30 -15.63
CA GLU A 166 -1.50 -6.49 -15.44
C GLU A 166 -0.81 -7.56 -14.58
N GLU A 167 0.47 -7.82 -14.79
CA GLU A 167 1.25 -8.79 -14.02
C GLU A 167 1.41 -8.34 -12.55
N ALA A 168 1.53 -7.05 -12.30
CA ALA A 168 1.64 -6.46 -10.97
C ALA A 168 0.30 -6.40 -10.21
N GLY A 169 -0.82 -6.86 -10.81
CA GLY A 169 -2.12 -6.95 -10.13
C GLY A 169 -3.02 -5.72 -10.31
N PHE A 170 -2.62 -4.77 -11.16
CA PHE A 170 -3.41 -3.58 -11.50
C PHE A 170 -4.22 -3.79 -12.79
N VAL A 171 -5.05 -2.83 -13.16
CA VAL A 171 -5.79 -2.83 -14.43
C VAL A 171 -5.10 -1.88 -15.41
N ALA A 172 -4.79 -2.37 -16.61
CA ALA A 172 -4.20 -1.57 -17.67
C ALA A 172 -5.16 -0.47 -18.15
N VAL A 173 -4.61 0.70 -18.48
CA VAL A 173 -5.38 1.85 -18.97
C VAL A 173 -5.55 1.84 -20.50
N ASP A 174 -4.69 1.10 -21.21
CA ASP A 174 -4.75 0.98 -22.67
C ASP A 174 -4.39 -0.45 -23.12
N ALA A 175 -5.39 -1.20 -23.54
CA ALA A 175 -5.20 -2.56 -24.07
C ALA A 175 -4.57 -2.59 -25.47
N ASN A 176 -4.49 -1.46 -26.17
CA ASN A 176 -3.95 -1.32 -27.51
C ASN A 176 -2.70 -0.40 -27.55
N ALA A 177 -2.01 -0.28 -26.41
CA ALA A 177 -0.80 0.51 -26.30
C ALA A 177 0.25 0.12 -27.37
N PRO A 178 0.99 1.09 -27.92
CA PRO A 178 2.01 0.81 -28.93
C PRO A 178 3.19 0.04 -28.32
N GLU A 179 3.86 -0.75 -29.17
CA GLU A 179 5.14 -1.35 -28.78
C GLU A 179 6.20 -0.26 -28.54
N TYR A 180 7.03 -0.48 -27.52
CA TYR A 180 8.18 0.38 -27.25
C TYR A 180 9.37 -0.05 -28.12
N GLU A 181 10.00 0.91 -28.77
CA GLU A 181 11.26 0.73 -29.49
C GLU A 181 12.40 1.43 -28.73
N SER A 182 13.50 0.70 -28.50
CA SER A 182 14.67 1.22 -27.77
C SER A 182 15.35 2.36 -28.51
N SER A 183 15.72 3.41 -27.75
CA SER A 183 16.46 4.57 -28.26
C SER A 183 17.95 4.54 -27.91
N ASP A 184 18.43 3.53 -27.15
CA ASP A 184 19.82 3.39 -26.66
C ASP A 184 20.36 4.67 -26.00
N LEU A 185 19.56 5.25 -25.12
CA LEU A 185 19.85 6.51 -24.43
C LEU A 185 20.73 6.32 -23.20
N SER A 186 21.29 7.43 -22.73
CA SER A 186 22.04 7.49 -21.47
C SER A 186 21.65 8.74 -20.69
N GLY A 187 21.68 8.67 -19.36
CA GLY A 187 21.35 9.80 -18.50
C GLY A 187 20.81 9.37 -17.15
N SER A 188 20.23 10.33 -16.43
CA SER A 188 19.59 10.07 -15.14
C SER A 188 18.18 10.65 -15.14
N ILE A 189 17.27 9.95 -14.47
CA ILE A 189 15.87 10.35 -14.27
C ILE A 189 15.60 10.33 -12.77
N MET A 190 15.07 11.42 -12.23
CA MET A 190 14.61 11.50 -10.84
C MET A 190 13.09 11.41 -10.77
N ILE A 191 12.58 10.46 -10.00
CA ILE A 191 11.15 10.22 -9.82
C ILE A 191 10.80 10.34 -8.35
N VAL A 192 9.80 11.15 -8.02
CA VAL A 192 9.37 11.38 -6.63
C VAL A 192 7.87 11.15 -6.51
N GLY A 193 7.38 10.57 -5.40
CA GLY A 193 5.93 10.56 -5.17
C GLY A 193 5.34 9.44 -4.34
N SER A 194 4.27 8.85 -4.83
CA SER A 194 3.40 7.93 -4.10
C SER A 194 4.06 6.60 -3.74
N THR A 195 3.98 6.20 -2.46
CA THR A 195 4.42 4.87 -1.99
C THR A 195 3.58 3.72 -2.55
N SER A 196 2.38 3.98 -3.07
CA SER A 196 1.52 2.97 -3.69
C SER A 196 1.84 2.78 -5.17
N VAL A 197 2.33 3.83 -5.85
CA VAL A 197 2.73 3.79 -7.27
C VAL A 197 4.15 3.27 -7.43
N GLU A 198 5.01 3.51 -6.44
CA GLU A 198 6.43 3.12 -6.46
C GLU A 198 6.67 1.68 -6.95
N PRO A 199 5.95 0.63 -6.47
CA PRO A 199 6.23 -0.75 -6.89
C PRO A 199 6.11 -0.96 -8.41
N VAL A 200 5.08 -0.41 -9.05
CA VAL A 200 4.89 -0.56 -10.50
C VAL A 200 5.91 0.27 -11.28
N VAL A 201 6.28 1.46 -10.80
CA VAL A 201 7.31 2.29 -11.45
C VAL A 201 8.71 1.68 -11.31
N GLN A 202 8.98 0.95 -10.21
CA GLN A 202 10.20 0.15 -10.08
C GLN A 202 10.27 -0.96 -11.14
N LEU A 203 9.16 -1.70 -11.36
CA LEU A 203 9.09 -2.71 -12.42
C LEU A 203 9.27 -2.08 -13.81
N PHE A 204 8.67 -0.93 -14.07
CA PHE A 204 8.92 -0.18 -15.29
C PHE A 204 10.38 0.19 -15.46
N SER A 205 11.02 0.69 -14.40
CA SER A 205 12.44 1.04 -14.38
C SER A 205 13.34 -0.17 -14.67
N GLU A 206 13.03 -1.32 -14.10
CA GLU A 206 13.78 -2.57 -14.33
C GLU A 206 13.64 -3.05 -15.79
N GLU A 207 12.43 -3.02 -16.34
CA GLU A 207 12.18 -3.41 -17.72
C GLU A 207 12.84 -2.43 -18.71
N TYR A 208 12.63 -1.12 -18.52
CA TYR A 208 13.19 -0.07 -19.36
C TYR A 208 14.73 -0.14 -19.45
N ARG A 209 15.42 -0.46 -18.34
CA ARG A 209 16.87 -0.60 -18.31
C ARG A 209 17.39 -1.82 -19.11
N LYS A 210 16.55 -2.77 -19.47
CA LYS A 210 16.96 -3.85 -20.39
C LYS A 210 17.18 -3.31 -21.81
N TYR A 211 16.45 -2.26 -22.18
CA TYR A 211 16.56 -1.56 -23.46
C TYR A 211 17.59 -0.42 -23.42
N ASN A 212 17.71 0.28 -22.30
CA ASN A 212 18.53 1.48 -22.12
C ASN A 212 19.49 1.30 -20.93
N GLN A 213 20.53 0.48 -21.09
CA GLN A 213 21.43 0.04 -20.00
C GLN A 213 22.25 1.16 -19.35
N ASN A 214 22.42 2.30 -20.06
CA ASN A 214 23.17 3.45 -19.58
C ASN A 214 22.30 4.51 -18.91
N VAL A 215 21.01 4.20 -18.61
CA VAL A 215 20.11 5.10 -17.89
C VAL A 215 20.06 4.72 -16.42
N THR A 216 20.19 5.70 -15.54
CA THR A 216 19.97 5.59 -14.11
C THR A 216 18.60 6.18 -13.76
N ILE A 217 17.79 5.47 -13.00
CA ILE A 217 16.49 5.94 -12.53
C ILE A 217 16.50 5.90 -11.00
N ASP A 218 16.39 7.07 -10.38
CA ASP A 218 16.34 7.24 -8.93
C ASP A 218 14.90 7.51 -8.50
N ILE A 219 14.34 6.63 -7.65
CA ILE A 219 12.95 6.70 -7.20
C ILE A 219 12.94 6.97 -5.70
N THR A 220 12.17 7.94 -5.26
CA THR A 220 11.87 8.21 -3.86
C THR A 220 10.37 8.43 -3.66
N SER A 221 9.83 7.95 -2.53
CA SER A 221 8.37 7.89 -2.33
C SER A 221 7.90 8.53 -1.01
N PRO A 222 8.05 9.86 -0.87
CA PRO A 222 7.54 10.58 0.31
C PRO A 222 6.02 10.83 0.31
N GLY A 223 5.31 10.50 -0.78
CA GLY A 223 3.87 10.67 -0.94
C GLY A 223 3.49 11.46 -2.19
N SER A 224 2.23 11.35 -2.63
CA SER A 224 1.73 11.95 -3.88
C SER A 224 1.85 13.48 -3.91
N GLY A 225 1.54 14.16 -2.79
CA GLY A 225 1.67 15.60 -2.70
C GLY A 225 3.09 16.09 -2.96
N ALA A 226 4.09 15.43 -2.38
CA ALA A 226 5.49 15.74 -2.62
C ALA A 226 5.88 15.46 -4.08
N GLY A 227 5.39 14.36 -4.68
CA GLY A 227 5.61 14.05 -6.09
C GLY A 227 5.11 15.14 -7.03
N ILE A 228 3.89 15.59 -6.84
CA ILE A 228 3.29 16.67 -7.65
C ILE A 228 4.07 17.97 -7.46
N THR A 229 4.37 18.35 -6.20
CA THR A 229 5.10 19.59 -5.91
C THR A 229 6.49 19.60 -6.54
N THR A 230 7.26 18.52 -6.39
CA THR A 230 8.63 18.45 -6.95
C THR A 230 8.64 18.43 -8.49
N ALA A 231 7.62 17.82 -9.12
CA ALA A 231 7.45 17.88 -10.57
C ALA A 231 7.11 19.30 -11.06
N ILE A 232 6.22 20.01 -10.40
CA ILE A 232 5.87 21.41 -10.69
C ILE A 232 7.11 22.32 -10.55
N GLU A 233 7.86 22.17 -9.47
CA GLU A 233 9.08 22.93 -9.20
C GLU A 233 10.23 22.56 -10.17
N GLY A 234 10.19 21.37 -10.76
CA GLY A 234 11.24 20.81 -11.61
C GLY A 234 12.47 20.35 -10.85
N SER A 235 12.32 20.04 -9.55
CA SER A 235 13.34 19.39 -8.72
C SER A 235 13.32 17.87 -8.88
N ALA A 236 12.25 17.30 -9.41
CA ALA A 236 12.18 15.95 -9.98
C ALA A 236 11.77 16.03 -11.46
N ASP A 237 12.23 15.08 -12.27
CA ASP A 237 11.80 14.99 -13.67
C ASP A 237 10.33 14.54 -13.77
N LEU A 238 9.95 13.56 -12.95
CA LEU A 238 8.62 12.97 -12.94
C LEU A 238 8.07 12.86 -11.51
N GLY A 239 6.77 13.11 -11.36
CA GLY A 239 6.04 12.88 -10.14
C GLY A 239 5.13 11.65 -10.23
N MET A 240 5.01 10.88 -9.14
CA MET A 240 4.06 9.77 -9.00
C MET A 240 2.88 10.20 -8.13
N THR A 241 1.65 10.02 -8.60
CA THR A 241 0.45 10.28 -7.80
C THR A 241 -0.54 9.14 -7.86
N SER A 242 -1.22 8.89 -6.74
CA SER A 242 -2.28 7.90 -6.57
C SER A 242 -3.62 8.55 -6.20
N ARG A 243 -3.81 9.80 -6.58
CA ARG A 243 -5.04 10.58 -6.55
C ARG A 243 -5.13 11.47 -7.78
N ALA A 244 -6.31 11.95 -8.08
CA ALA A 244 -6.48 13.01 -9.06
C ALA A 244 -5.66 14.25 -8.64
N THR A 245 -5.15 14.97 -9.63
CA THR A 245 -4.56 16.31 -9.46
C THR A 245 -5.66 17.34 -9.37
N THR A 246 -5.50 18.37 -8.52
CA THR A 246 -6.44 19.47 -8.41
C THR A 246 -6.38 20.37 -9.64
N GLU A 247 -7.37 21.26 -9.82
CA GLU A 247 -7.34 22.25 -10.90
C GLU A 247 -6.12 23.18 -10.80
N GLU A 248 -5.71 23.55 -9.57
CA GLU A 248 -4.55 24.40 -9.32
C GLU A 248 -3.23 23.68 -9.63
N GLU A 249 -3.12 22.40 -9.32
CA GLU A 249 -1.98 21.56 -9.69
C GLU A 249 -1.92 21.37 -11.21
N ASN A 250 -3.03 21.04 -11.85
CA ASN A 250 -3.11 20.86 -13.31
C ASN A 250 -2.73 22.14 -14.08
N ALA A 251 -3.05 23.32 -13.57
CA ALA A 251 -2.68 24.59 -14.19
C ALA A 251 -1.14 24.83 -14.22
N GLN A 252 -0.39 24.09 -13.40
CA GLN A 252 1.07 24.22 -13.28
C GLN A 252 1.82 23.02 -13.88
N LEU A 253 1.13 21.95 -14.20
CA LEU A 253 1.69 20.76 -14.84
C LEU A 253 1.65 20.92 -16.37
N ILE A 254 2.64 20.35 -17.06
CA ILE A 254 2.60 20.19 -18.52
C ILE A 254 1.70 19.00 -18.86
N GLU A 255 1.83 17.91 -18.10
CA GLU A 255 1.01 16.72 -18.31
C GLU A 255 0.79 15.95 -17.00
N SER A 256 -0.40 15.36 -16.87
CA SER A 256 -0.79 14.36 -15.88
C SER A 256 -1.50 13.24 -16.62
N LYS A 257 -0.99 12.00 -16.52
CA LYS A 257 -1.52 10.88 -17.30
C LYS A 257 -1.52 9.58 -16.50
N ALA A 258 -2.66 8.87 -16.54
CA ALA A 258 -2.83 7.60 -15.87
C ALA A 258 -1.98 6.49 -16.50
N ILE A 259 -1.28 5.72 -15.68
CA ILE A 259 -0.49 4.55 -16.07
C ILE A 259 -1.16 3.23 -15.72
N ALA A 260 -2.04 3.24 -14.70
CA ALA A 260 -2.78 2.07 -14.22
C ALA A 260 -4.06 2.49 -13.48
N ILE A 261 -5.03 1.58 -13.36
CA ILE A 261 -6.15 1.69 -12.42
C ILE A 261 -5.88 0.73 -11.26
N ASP A 262 -6.01 1.24 -10.04
CA ASP A 262 -5.77 0.52 -8.79
C ASP A 262 -7.04 0.44 -7.94
N GLY A 263 -7.23 -0.70 -7.27
CA GLY A 263 -8.22 -0.85 -6.22
C GLY A 263 -7.69 -0.39 -4.87
N ILE A 264 -8.47 0.38 -4.12
CA ILE A 264 -8.20 0.64 -2.70
C ILE A 264 -8.85 -0.49 -1.91
N VAL A 265 -8.04 -1.35 -1.28
CA VAL A 265 -8.50 -2.55 -0.58
C VAL A 265 -8.59 -2.28 0.91
N MET A 266 -9.77 -2.49 1.50
CA MET A 266 -9.90 -2.56 2.95
C MET A 266 -9.20 -3.81 3.45
N ILE A 267 -8.36 -3.67 4.48
CA ILE A 267 -7.60 -4.77 5.06
C ILE A 267 -7.81 -4.90 6.56
N ALA A 268 -7.82 -6.13 7.03
CA ALA A 268 -7.80 -6.50 8.44
C ALA A 268 -6.70 -7.52 8.74
N ASN A 269 -6.43 -7.74 10.03
CA ASN A 269 -5.53 -8.81 10.46
C ASN A 269 -6.12 -10.17 10.11
N ASN A 270 -5.26 -11.15 9.76
CA ASN A 270 -5.67 -12.51 9.41
C ASN A 270 -6.43 -13.25 10.53
N GLN A 271 -6.26 -12.86 11.80
CA GLN A 271 -6.99 -13.43 12.94
C GLN A 271 -8.39 -12.84 13.11
N ASN A 272 -8.70 -11.70 12.45
CA ASN A 272 -10.01 -11.07 12.51
C ASN A 272 -11.00 -11.88 11.65
N PRO A 273 -12.19 -12.26 12.14
CA PRO A 273 -13.14 -13.06 11.36
C PRO A 273 -13.94 -12.26 10.31
N ILE A 274 -13.79 -10.93 10.25
CA ILE A 274 -14.50 -10.10 9.27
C ILE A 274 -14.13 -10.49 7.83
N GLU A 275 -15.11 -10.56 6.94
CA GLU A 275 -14.94 -10.86 5.51
C GLU A 275 -15.49 -9.75 4.61
N ASP A 276 -16.48 -8.99 5.10
CA ASP A 276 -17.15 -7.92 4.36
C ASP A 276 -17.36 -6.71 5.26
N ILE A 277 -17.29 -5.52 4.68
CA ILE A 277 -17.53 -4.25 5.37
C ILE A 277 -18.36 -3.33 4.49
N THR A 278 -19.31 -2.60 5.08
CA THR A 278 -20.12 -1.65 4.31
C THR A 278 -19.48 -0.25 4.26
N TYR A 279 -19.83 0.56 3.26
CA TYR A 279 -19.46 1.99 3.25
C TYR A 279 -19.95 2.74 4.50
N SER A 280 -21.08 2.31 5.08
CA SER A 280 -21.57 2.85 6.34
C SER A 280 -20.63 2.54 7.49
N ASP A 281 -20.14 1.30 7.59
CA ASP A 281 -19.21 0.89 8.65
C ASP A 281 -17.87 1.60 8.49
N ILE A 282 -17.36 1.74 7.26
CA ILE A 282 -16.14 2.51 6.97
C ILE A 282 -16.28 3.95 7.51
N ARG A 283 -17.39 4.62 7.20
CA ARG A 283 -17.63 5.99 7.72
C ARG A 283 -17.72 6.02 9.24
N HIS A 284 -18.40 5.06 9.86
CA HIS A 284 -18.49 4.99 11.33
C HIS A 284 -17.13 4.79 12.00
N ILE A 285 -16.25 4.01 11.38
CA ILE A 285 -14.92 3.70 11.93
C ILE A 285 -13.95 4.88 11.79
N PHE A 286 -13.99 5.57 10.64
CA PHE A 286 -12.96 6.55 10.28
C PHE A 286 -13.37 8.02 10.48
N MET A 287 -14.66 8.34 10.56
CA MET A 287 -15.15 9.73 10.57
C MET A 287 -15.15 10.34 11.97
N SER A 288 -14.84 11.63 12.07
CA SER A 288 -14.76 12.36 13.35
C SER A 288 -16.11 12.59 14.04
N GLU A 289 -17.21 12.49 13.31
CA GLU A 289 -18.57 12.76 13.81
C GLU A 289 -19.21 11.56 14.53
N TYR A 290 -18.61 10.38 14.43
CA TYR A 290 -19.14 9.15 15.00
C TYR A 290 -18.44 8.78 16.33
N ASP A 291 -19.12 7.97 17.14
CA ASP A 291 -18.61 7.50 18.44
C ASP A 291 -17.35 6.65 18.24
N THR A 292 -16.28 7.04 18.94
CA THR A 292 -14.98 6.34 18.90
C THR A 292 -14.96 5.03 19.69
N ASN A 293 -16.08 4.64 20.34
CA ASN A 293 -16.18 3.42 21.14
C ASN A 293 -16.79 2.23 20.37
N ILE A 294 -16.68 2.22 19.04
CA ILE A 294 -17.16 1.12 18.22
C ILE A 294 -16.30 -0.13 18.44
N THR A 295 -16.93 -1.26 18.70
CA THR A 295 -16.27 -2.57 18.84
C THR A 295 -16.54 -3.44 17.63
N TRP A 296 -15.76 -4.51 17.47
CA TRP A 296 -15.95 -5.45 16.38
C TRP A 296 -17.33 -6.14 16.41
N ASN A 297 -17.95 -6.33 17.60
CA ASN A 297 -19.31 -6.87 17.71
C ASN A 297 -20.38 -5.99 17.04
N HIS A 298 -20.12 -4.72 16.79
CA HIS A 298 -21.04 -3.85 16.06
C HIS A 298 -20.99 -4.08 14.55
N ILE A 299 -19.86 -4.56 14.05
CA ILE A 299 -19.58 -4.80 12.63
C ILE A 299 -19.82 -6.26 12.23
N LEU A 300 -19.41 -7.20 13.10
CA LEU A 300 -19.59 -8.64 12.90
C LEU A 300 -21.06 -9.03 13.14
N LYS A 301 -21.90 -8.87 12.17
CA LYS A 301 -23.34 -9.22 12.25
C LYS A 301 -23.64 -10.52 11.56
#